data_cad4588c8b4562be7b74310699ac19b1
#
_entry.id   cad4588c8b4562be7b74310699ac19b1
#
_cell.length_a   1.000
_cell.length_b   1.000
_cell.length_c   1.000
_cell.angle_alpha   90.00
_cell.angle_beta   90.00
_cell.angle_gamma   90.00
#
_symmetry.space_group_name_H-M   'P 1'
#
loop_
_entity.id
_entity.type
_entity.pdbx_description
1 polymer ?
#
loop_
_entity_poly.entity_id
_entity_poly.type
_entity_poly.pdbx_seq_one_letter_code
_entity_poly.pdbx_strand_id
1 'polypeptide(L)'
;NDGVGNSKNCKSMLFSHVTPPNMISGIREHAERAVRAGFNFIQFFEVSEEDAVCVDAYLKSLRPVPSPYLVNGELSDLAKEGQKVFEKLKCGECHSGVYYTDMKYHRIGEDIEFEKGWDTPTLREVWRTAPYLFDGRAATMKEVFSVHKHGIEKKVSEKDIEALTEYVNSL
;
A
#
# COMPACT_ATOMS: atom_id res chain seq x y z
N ASN A 1 -1.21 -11.40 -9.52
CA ASN A 1 -1.61 -12.77 -9.24
C ASN A 1 -0.54 -13.46 -8.39
N ASP A 2 -0.85 -13.79 -7.15
CA ASP A 2 0.04 -14.47 -6.22
C ASP A 2 -0.18 -16.00 -6.18
N GLY A 3 -1.13 -16.48 -6.98
CA GLY A 3 -1.49 -17.89 -7.06
C GLY A 3 -2.37 -18.39 -5.90
N VAL A 4 -2.86 -17.50 -5.06
CA VAL A 4 -3.64 -17.85 -3.86
C VAL A 4 -4.95 -17.06 -3.84
N GLY A 5 -6.08 -17.75 -3.71
CA GLY A 5 -7.40 -17.15 -3.62
C GLY A 5 -7.85 -16.40 -4.88
N ASN A 6 -8.75 -15.45 -4.71
CA ASN A 6 -9.30 -14.64 -5.79
C ASN A 6 -8.30 -13.62 -6.36
N SER A 7 -8.67 -13.03 -7.48
CA SER A 7 -7.92 -11.91 -8.08
C SER A 7 -7.74 -10.77 -7.07
N LYS A 8 -6.53 -10.20 -7.05
CA LYS A 8 -6.15 -9.16 -6.11
C LYS A 8 -5.64 -7.92 -6.84
N ASN A 9 -5.78 -6.78 -6.20
CA ASN A 9 -5.21 -5.54 -6.67
C ASN A 9 -3.67 -5.62 -6.69
N CYS A 10 -3.04 -5.03 -7.70
CA CYS A 10 -1.59 -5.03 -7.82
C CYS A 10 -1.00 -3.91 -6.94
N LYS A 11 -0.12 -4.27 -6.01
CA LYS A 11 0.64 -3.29 -5.21
C LYS A 11 1.66 -2.55 -6.09
N SER A 12 1.98 -1.33 -5.72
CA SER A 12 3.12 -0.62 -6.28
C SER A 12 4.41 -1.41 -6.08
N MET A 13 5.30 -1.39 -7.06
CA MET A 13 6.65 -1.97 -6.94
C MET A 13 7.66 -1.01 -6.28
N LEU A 14 7.25 0.26 -6.05
CA LEU A 14 8.08 1.22 -5.32
C LEU A 14 8.36 0.69 -3.92
N PHE A 15 9.62 0.70 -3.54
CA PHE A 15 10.11 0.18 -2.26
C PHE A 15 9.96 -1.33 -2.02
N SER A 16 9.53 -2.12 -3.02
CA SER A 16 9.32 -3.55 -2.86
C SER A 16 10.50 -4.31 -2.24
N HIS A 17 11.75 -3.89 -2.52
CA HIS A 17 12.96 -4.52 -1.99
C HIS A 17 13.32 -4.13 -0.53
N VAL A 18 12.64 -3.13 0.02
CA VAL A 18 12.89 -2.65 1.40
C VAL A 18 11.66 -2.72 2.30
N THR A 19 10.54 -3.21 1.76
CA THR A 19 9.29 -3.42 2.49
C THR A 19 8.77 -4.86 2.33
N PRO A 20 9.54 -5.87 2.79
CA PRO A 20 9.06 -7.25 2.81
C PRO A 20 7.94 -7.42 3.86
N PRO A 21 7.07 -8.44 3.72
CA PRO A 21 6.98 -9.40 2.62
C PRO A 21 6.35 -8.80 1.36
N ASN A 22 6.45 -9.53 0.26
CA ASN A 22 5.94 -9.06 -1.03
C ASN A 22 4.66 -9.78 -1.44
N MET A 23 3.93 -9.18 -2.39
CA MET A 23 2.55 -9.49 -2.78
C MET A 23 1.55 -9.03 -1.71
N ILE A 24 0.27 -8.87 -2.08
CA ILE A 24 -0.76 -8.41 -1.13
C ILE A 24 -1.02 -9.41 0.00
N SER A 25 -0.84 -10.69 -0.28
CA SER A 25 -0.94 -11.78 0.71
C SER A 25 0.38 -12.06 1.43
N GLY A 26 1.46 -11.31 1.13
CA GLY A 26 2.79 -11.51 1.68
C GLY A 26 3.41 -12.89 1.40
N ILE A 27 2.94 -13.57 0.36
CA ILE A 27 3.36 -14.96 0.06
C ILE A 27 4.83 -15.07 -0.38
N ARG A 28 5.44 -13.95 -0.77
CA ARG A 28 6.86 -13.89 -1.13
C ARG A 28 7.65 -13.16 -0.06
N GLU A 29 8.60 -13.85 0.50
CA GLU A 29 9.42 -13.38 1.61
C GLU A 29 10.25 -12.14 1.24
N HIS A 30 10.77 -12.11 -0.01
CA HIS A 30 11.58 -11.02 -0.54
C HIS A 30 11.21 -10.68 -1.98
N ALA A 31 11.48 -9.45 -2.41
CA ALA A 31 11.16 -8.97 -3.74
C ALA A 31 11.87 -9.74 -4.84
N GLU A 32 13.11 -10.16 -4.62
CA GLU A 32 13.86 -10.99 -5.56
C GLU A 32 13.12 -12.29 -5.90
N ARG A 33 12.52 -12.94 -4.88
CA ARG A 33 11.66 -14.12 -5.11
C ARG A 33 10.37 -13.77 -5.85
N ALA A 34 9.79 -12.60 -5.58
CA ALA A 34 8.59 -12.14 -6.27
C ALA A 34 8.86 -11.87 -7.76
N VAL A 35 10.01 -11.27 -8.09
CA VAL A 35 10.44 -11.02 -9.49
C VAL A 35 10.56 -12.34 -10.25
N ARG A 36 11.31 -13.31 -9.74
CA ARG A 36 11.50 -14.60 -10.42
C ARG A 36 10.19 -15.37 -10.53
N ALA A 37 9.37 -15.35 -9.47
CA ALA A 37 8.06 -15.98 -9.52
C ALA A 37 7.11 -15.30 -10.51
N GLY A 38 7.20 -14.00 -10.71
CA GLY A 38 6.46 -13.27 -11.74
C GLY A 38 6.80 -13.76 -13.15
N PHE A 39 8.06 -13.94 -13.46
CA PHE A 39 8.47 -14.50 -14.74
C PHE A 39 7.99 -15.95 -14.90
N ASN A 40 8.31 -16.81 -13.94
CA ASN A 40 8.05 -18.24 -14.07
C ASN A 40 6.56 -18.60 -14.04
N PHE A 41 5.76 -17.99 -13.15
CA PHE A 41 4.38 -18.43 -12.88
C PHE A 41 3.31 -17.52 -13.47
N ILE A 42 3.66 -16.29 -13.89
CA ILE A 42 2.71 -15.34 -14.44
C ILE A 42 2.98 -15.12 -15.93
N GLN A 43 4.24 -14.98 -16.32
CA GLN A 43 4.63 -14.81 -17.72
C GLN A 43 4.97 -16.13 -18.40
N PHE A 44 5.08 -17.22 -17.66
CA PHE A 44 5.46 -18.54 -18.15
C PHE A 44 6.77 -18.53 -18.93
N PHE A 45 7.72 -17.76 -18.45
CA PHE A 45 9.03 -17.56 -19.04
C PHE A 45 10.12 -17.82 -18.00
N GLU A 46 11.11 -18.63 -18.36
CA GLU A 46 12.29 -18.87 -17.52
C GLU A 46 13.32 -17.77 -17.78
N VAL A 47 13.37 -16.80 -16.86
CA VAL A 47 14.33 -15.68 -16.92
C VAL A 47 15.71 -16.14 -16.47
N SER A 48 16.78 -15.66 -17.13
CA SER A 48 18.15 -15.88 -16.66
C SER A 48 18.36 -15.14 -15.32
N GLU A 49 19.22 -15.66 -14.46
CA GLU A 49 19.52 -14.97 -13.18
C GLU A 49 20.18 -13.61 -13.42
N GLU A 50 20.98 -13.47 -14.47
CA GLU A 50 21.60 -12.20 -14.88
C GLU A 50 20.54 -11.15 -15.20
N ASP A 51 19.55 -11.49 -16.01
CA ASP A 51 18.44 -10.58 -16.34
C ASP A 51 17.57 -10.28 -15.11
N ALA A 52 17.28 -11.27 -14.28
CA ALA A 52 16.51 -11.08 -13.06
C ALA A 52 17.20 -10.10 -12.08
N VAL A 53 18.51 -10.17 -11.95
CA VAL A 53 19.32 -9.23 -11.16
C VAL A 53 19.25 -7.82 -11.74
N CYS A 54 19.22 -7.67 -13.07
CA CYS A 54 19.02 -6.36 -13.71
C CYS A 54 17.64 -5.78 -13.38
N VAL A 55 16.60 -6.61 -13.36
CA VAL A 55 15.24 -6.17 -12.92
C VAL A 55 15.25 -5.74 -11.46
N ASP A 56 15.89 -6.51 -10.58
CA ASP A 56 16.03 -6.14 -9.17
C ASP A 56 16.76 -4.79 -9.01
N ALA A 57 17.84 -4.59 -9.75
CA ALA A 57 18.60 -3.33 -9.73
C ALA A 57 17.73 -2.16 -10.20
N TYR A 58 16.94 -2.34 -11.26
CA TYR A 58 16.00 -1.33 -11.73
C TYR A 58 14.96 -1.00 -10.66
N LEU A 59 14.32 -1.99 -10.06
CA LEU A 59 13.31 -1.78 -9.03
C LEU A 59 13.90 -1.07 -7.78
N LYS A 60 15.11 -1.41 -7.39
CA LYS A 60 15.86 -0.72 -6.32
C LYS A 60 16.22 0.74 -6.67
N SER A 61 16.31 1.05 -7.95
CA SER A 61 16.62 2.42 -8.42
C SER A 61 15.42 3.36 -8.40
N LEU A 62 14.20 2.85 -8.33
CA LEU A 62 12.99 3.66 -8.31
C LEU A 62 13.00 4.65 -7.14
N ARG A 63 12.58 5.88 -7.41
CA ARG A 63 12.48 6.96 -6.41
C ARG A 63 11.06 7.50 -6.39
N PRO A 64 10.56 7.87 -5.21
CA PRO A 64 9.25 8.48 -5.12
C PRO A 64 9.25 9.86 -5.77
N VAL A 65 8.10 10.23 -6.31
CA VAL A 65 7.85 11.60 -6.80
C VAL A 65 6.97 12.35 -5.80
N PRO A 66 7.15 13.67 -5.66
CA PRO A 66 6.32 14.47 -4.76
C PRO A 66 4.84 14.35 -5.11
N SER A 67 4.00 14.26 -4.09
CA SER A 67 2.57 14.23 -4.28
C SER A 67 2.05 15.58 -4.83
N PRO A 68 1.09 15.57 -5.77
CA PRO A 68 0.42 16.80 -6.23
C PRO A 68 -0.49 17.43 -5.17
N TYR A 69 -0.75 16.74 -4.06
CA TYR A 69 -1.48 17.26 -2.90
C TYR A 69 -0.62 18.13 -1.97
N LEU A 70 0.68 18.18 -2.21
CA LEU A 70 1.58 19.10 -1.49
C LEU A 70 1.46 20.52 -2.04
N VAL A 71 1.51 21.50 -1.16
CA VAL A 71 1.53 22.93 -1.48
C VAL A 71 2.96 23.44 -1.24
N ASN A 72 3.65 23.83 -2.30
CA ASN A 72 5.07 24.23 -2.23
C ASN A 72 5.99 23.18 -1.57
N GLY A 73 5.68 21.89 -1.76
CA GLY A 73 6.45 20.79 -1.18
C GLY A 73 6.11 20.45 0.28
N GLU A 74 5.13 21.12 0.87
CA GLU A 74 4.69 20.91 2.24
C GLU A 74 3.21 20.44 2.32
N LEU A 75 2.82 19.92 3.46
CA LEU A 75 1.41 19.56 3.72
C LEU A 75 0.53 20.82 3.65
N SER A 76 -0.60 20.74 2.96
CA SER A 76 -1.66 21.74 3.04
C SER A 76 -2.20 21.87 4.48
N ASP A 77 -2.90 22.94 4.81
CA ASP A 77 -3.48 23.08 6.14
C ASP A 77 -4.54 21.98 6.41
N LEU A 78 -5.28 21.58 5.38
CA LEU A 78 -6.19 20.45 5.48
C LEU A 78 -5.46 19.13 5.74
N ALA A 79 -4.34 18.90 5.06
CA ALA A 79 -3.50 17.71 5.28
C ALA A 79 -2.88 17.70 6.69
N LYS A 80 -2.49 18.84 7.25
CA LYS A 80 -2.03 18.93 8.65
C LYS A 80 -3.13 18.55 9.67
N GLU A 81 -4.37 18.96 9.42
CA GLU A 81 -5.49 18.47 10.22
C GLU A 81 -5.72 16.97 10.02
N GLY A 82 -5.57 16.48 8.78
CA GLY A 82 -5.64 15.05 8.48
C GLY A 82 -4.58 14.23 9.18
N GLN A 83 -3.36 14.76 9.34
CA GLN A 83 -2.30 14.12 10.12
C GLN A 83 -2.73 13.90 11.58
N LYS A 84 -3.37 14.88 12.20
CA LYS A 84 -3.92 14.74 13.56
C LYS A 84 -5.02 13.67 13.64
N VAL A 85 -5.85 13.58 12.60
CA VAL A 85 -6.86 12.53 12.49
C VAL A 85 -6.22 11.15 12.35
N PHE A 86 -5.18 11.04 11.53
CA PHE A 86 -4.39 9.81 11.34
C PHE A 86 -3.79 9.31 12.67
N GLU A 87 -3.23 10.22 13.46
CA GLU A 87 -2.71 9.92 14.80
C GLU A 87 -3.82 9.53 15.78
N LYS A 88 -4.91 10.30 15.81
CA LYS A 88 -6.09 10.05 16.67
C LYS A 88 -6.74 8.70 16.40
N LEU A 89 -6.79 8.27 15.14
CA LEU A 89 -7.33 6.98 14.70
C LEU A 89 -6.29 5.86 14.79
N LYS A 90 -5.05 6.17 15.20
CA LYS A 90 -3.96 5.21 15.37
C LYS A 90 -3.54 4.47 14.08
N CYS A 91 -3.76 5.08 12.93
CA CYS A 91 -3.38 4.50 11.64
C CYS A 91 -1.88 4.14 11.58
N GLY A 92 -1.05 4.90 12.31
CA GLY A 92 0.37 4.66 12.47
C GLY A 92 0.75 3.38 13.23
N GLU A 93 -0.20 2.67 13.87
CA GLU A 93 0.10 1.36 14.49
C GLU A 93 0.46 0.31 13.43
N CYS A 94 -0.17 0.39 12.24
CA CYS A 94 0.15 -0.43 11.08
C CYS A 94 0.98 0.35 10.06
N HIS A 95 0.57 1.57 9.71
CA HIS A 95 1.25 2.42 8.73
C HIS A 95 2.33 3.29 9.41
N SER A 96 3.42 2.67 9.83
CA SER A 96 4.49 3.30 10.62
C SER A 96 5.80 3.47 9.84
N GLY A 97 6.72 4.24 10.43
CA GLY A 97 8.07 4.44 9.90
C GLY A 97 8.14 5.23 8.60
N VAL A 98 9.31 5.26 7.99
CA VAL A 98 9.59 6.09 6.80
C VAL A 98 8.84 5.64 5.55
N TYR A 99 8.44 4.37 5.51
CA TYR A 99 7.68 3.79 4.41
C TYR A 99 6.18 3.68 4.69
N TYR A 100 5.70 4.09 5.86
CA TYR A 100 4.30 3.93 6.28
C TYR A 100 3.81 2.49 6.14
N THR A 101 4.59 1.55 6.65
CA THR A 101 4.25 0.13 6.80
C THR A 101 5.04 -0.46 7.95
N ASP A 102 4.43 -1.33 8.71
CA ASP A 102 5.09 -2.10 9.78
C ASP A 102 5.63 -3.45 9.26
N MET A 103 5.42 -3.73 7.96
CA MET A 103 5.85 -4.99 7.30
C MET A 103 5.28 -6.25 7.98
N LYS A 104 4.04 -6.15 8.48
CA LYS A 104 3.34 -7.23 9.17
C LYS A 104 1.99 -7.50 8.52
N TYR A 105 1.37 -8.59 8.96
CA TYR A 105 0.04 -8.98 8.53
C TYR A 105 -1.00 -8.51 9.53
N HIS A 106 -2.08 -7.94 9.02
CA HIS A 106 -3.21 -7.51 9.84
C HIS A 106 -4.54 -8.01 9.26
N ARG A 107 -5.42 -8.42 10.14
CA ARG A 107 -6.82 -8.73 9.80
C ARG A 107 -7.62 -7.45 10.00
N ILE A 108 -7.92 -6.78 8.90
CA ILE A 108 -8.69 -5.53 8.91
C ILE A 108 -9.96 -5.71 8.07
N GLY A 109 -11.07 -5.24 8.63
CA GLY A 109 -12.37 -5.32 8.00
C GLY A 109 -12.98 -6.72 8.06
N GLU A 110 -13.91 -6.99 7.16
CA GLU A 110 -14.66 -8.24 7.09
C GLU A 110 -13.96 -9.33 6.26
N ASP A 111 -12.86 -8.99 5.63
CA ASP A 111 -12.14 -9.91 4.74
C ASP A 111 -11.21 -10.82 5.53
N ILE A 112 -11.61 -12.06 5.61
CA ILE A 112 -10.91 -13.14 6.33
C ILE A 112 -10.39 -14.23 5.40
N GLU A 113 -10.22 -13.93 4.10
CA GLU A 113 -9.77 -14.92 3.11
C GLU A 113 -8.45 -15.61 3.51
N PHE A 114 -7.59 -14.87 4.22
CA PHE A 114 -6.35 -15.41 4.77
C PHE A 114 -6.34 -15.33 6.30
N GLU A 115 -6.02 -16.43 6.94
CA GLU A 115 -5.94 -16.54 8.40
C GLU A 115 -5.00 -15.46 9.01
N LYS A 116 -3.86 -15.21 8.36
CA LYS A 116 -2.90 -14.20 8.81
C LYS A 116 -3.34 -12.76 8.53
N GLY A 117 -4.34 -12.55 7.67
CA GLY A 117 -4.71 -11.23 7.16
C GLY A 117 -3.84 -10.78 5.98
N TRP A 118 -3.78 -9.48 5.76
CA TRP A 118 -3.10 -8.85 4.63
C TRP A 118 -1.81 -8.17 5.06
N ASP A 119 -0.79 -8.23 4.20
CA ASP A 119 0.42 -7.46 4.37
C ASP A 119 0.13 -5.96 4.28
N THR A 120 0.63 -5.18 5.27
CA THR A 120 0.44 -3.74 5.31
C THR A 120 1.18 -3.06 4.16
N PRO A 121 0.48 -2.45 3.19
CA PRO A 121 1.14 -1.77 2.09
C PRO A 121 1.76 -0.45 2.55
N THR A 122 2.83 -0.01 1.86
CA THR A 122 3.32 1.36 2.00
C THR A 122 2.24 2.37 1.59
N LEU A 123 2.19 3.52 2.28
CA LEU A 123 1.35 4.65 1.84
C LEU A 123 2.14 5.66 0.99
N ARG A 124 3.43 5.44 0.75
CA ARG A 124 4.20 6.31 -0.14
C ARG A 124 3.66 6.27 -1.56
N GLU A 125 3.39 7.43 -2.12
CA GLU A 125 2.78 7.62 -3.44
C GLU A 125 1.42 6.93 -3.61
N VAL A 126 0.70 6.69 -2.53
CA VAL A 126 -0.61 6.05 -2.59
C VAL A 126 -1.61 6.82 -3.44
N TRP A 127 -1.45 8.14 -3.58
CA TRP A 127 -2.29 9.02 -4.37
C TRP A 127 -2.43 8.61 -5.85
N ARG A 128 -1.48 7.85 -6.41
CA ARG A 128 -1.49 7.42 -7.81
C ARG A 128 -1.73 5.92 -8.00
N THR A 129 -2.07 5.18 -6.94
CA THR A 129 -2.19 3.71 -7.00
C THR A 129 -3.62 3.21 -6.88
N ALA A 130 -4.61 4.07 -7.15
CA ALA A 130 -6.01 3.65 -7.25
C ALA A 130 -6.18 2.55 -8.33
N PRO A 131 -7.15 1.62 -8.15
CA PRO A 131 -8.06 1.49 -7.02
C PRO A 131 -7.40 0.91 -5.77
N TYR A 132 -8.06 1.02 -4.61
CA TYR A 132 -7.50 0.67 -3.30
C TYR A 132 -8.14 -0.57 -2.70
N LEU A 133 -7.56 -1.02 -1.56
CA LEU A 133 -7.84 -2.27 -0.87
C LEU A 133 -7.35 -3.49 -1.66
N PHE A 134 -7.39 -4.66 -1.02
CA PHE A 134 -6.74 -5.86 -1.57
C PHE A 134 -7.34 -6.31 -2.91
N ASP A 135 -8.59 -6.02 -3.17
CA ASP A 135 -9.33 -6.39 -4.39
C ASP A 135 -9.68 -5.20 -5.30
N GLY A 136 -9.28 -3.99 -4.91
CA GLY A 136 -9.56 -2.79 -5.70
C GLY A 136 -11.00 -2.25 -5.56
N ARG A 137 -11.74 -2.65 -4.51
CA ARG A 137 -13.14 -2.26 -4.32
C ARG A 137 -13.37 -0.78 -4.02
N ALA A 138 -12.36 -0.07 -3.56
CA ALA A 138 -12.42 1.37 -3.32
C ALA A 138 -11.80 2.12 -4.50
N ALA A 139 -12.59 2.86 -5.26
CA ALA A 139 -12.12 3.63 -6.41
C ALA A 139 -11.32 4.87 -6.00
N THR A 140 -11.58 5.41 -4.83
CA THR A 140 -10.93 6.62 -4.31
C THR A 140 -10.42 6.41 -2.89
N MET A 141 -9.41 7.19 -2.48
CA MET A 141 -8.93 7.17 -1.09
C MET A 141 -10.04 7.59 -0.09
N LYS A 142 -10.92 8.48 -0.49
CA LYS A 142 -12.08 8.86 0.34
C LYS A 142 -12.99 7.66 0.61
N GLU A 143 -13.23 6.80 -0.38
CA GLU A 143 -14.06 5.58 -0.21
C GLU A 143 -13.44 4.57 0.74
N VAL A 144 -12.12 4.47 0.80
CA VAL A 144 -11.40 3.63 1.78
C VAL A 144 -11.87 3.94 3.19
N PHE A 145 -12.07 5.24 3.51
CA PHE A 145 -12.47 5.70 4.84
C PHE A 145 -13.98 5.83 5.01
N SER A 146 -14.68 6.41 4.02
CA SER A 146 -16.11 6.73 4.14
C SER A 146 -17.01 5.51 3.94
N VAL A 147 -16.69 4.64 3.01
CA VAL A 147 -17.48 3.46 2.65
C VAL A 147 -16.96 2.22 3.38
N HIS A 148 -15.69 1.91 3.18
CA HIS A 148 -15.09 0.66 3.68
C HIS A 148 -14.60 0.73 5.12
N LYS A 149 -14.62 1.90 5.75
CA LYS A 149 -14.27 2.11 7.17
C LYS A 149 -12.91 1.52 7.56
N HIS A 150 -11.97 1.46 6.63
CA HIS A 150 -10.65 0.87 6.85
C HIS A 150 -9.97 1.48 8.09
N GLY A 151 -9.71 0.66 9.11
CA GLY A 151 -9.12 1.11 10.38
C GLY A 151 -9.99 2.06 11.21
N ILE A 152 -11.27 2.23 10.88
CA ILE A 152 -12.18 3.16 11.57
C ILE A 152 -13.26 2.40 12.33
N GLU A 153 -13.06 2.25 13.63
CA GLU A 153 -14.02 1.58 14.53
C GLU A 153 -15.11 2.50 15.06
N LYS A 154 -14.87 3.82 15.05
CA LYS A 154 -15.75 4.84 15.64
C LYS A 154 -16.33 5.76 14.57
N LYS A 155 -17.43 6.43 14.89
CA LYS A 155 -17.98 7.44 14.00
C LYS A 155 -16.99 8.60 13.83
N VAL A 156 -16.62 8.88 12.60
CA VAL A 156 -15.74 9.99 12.19
C VAL A 156 -16.56 11.00 11.41
N SER A 157 -16.32 12.29 11.60
CA SER A 157 -17.02 13.33 10.87
C SER A 157 -16.61 13.36 9.39
N GLU A 158 -17.47 13.84 8.50
CA GLU A 158 -17.15 14.01 7.09
C GLU A 158 -15.91 14.92 6.91
N LYS A 159 -15.81 15.98 7.70
CA LYS A 159 -14.65 16.87 7.71
C LYS A 159 -13.35 16.14 8.07
N ASP A 160 -13.39 15.26 9.07
CA ASP A 160 -12.21 14.48 9.44
C ASP A 160 -11.84 13.47 8.35
N ILE A 161 -12.82 12.88 7.66
CA ILE A 161 -12.59 11.98 6.53
C ILE A 161 -11.93 12.74 5.36
N GLU A 162 -12.38 13.95 5.05
CA GLU A 162 -11.77 14.80 4.01
C GLU A 162 -10.33 15.16 4.35
N ALA A 163 -10.09 15.60 5.58
CA ALA A 163 -8.75 15.92 6.06
C ALA A 163 -7.82 14.69 6.04
N LEU A 164 -8.28 13.54 6.51
CA LEU A 164 -7.53 12.29 6.48
C LEU A 164 -7.20 11.86 5.04
N THR A 165 -8.15 11.99 4.14
CA THR A 165 -7.97 11.70 2.69
C THR A 165 -6.89 12.59 2.09
N GLU A 166 -6.93 13.89 2.38
CA GLU A 166 -5.93 14.85 1.91
C GLU A 166 -4.53 14.52 2.44
N TYR A 167 -4.43 14.21 3.73
CA TYR A 167 -3.16 13.81 4.33
C TYR A 167 -2.58 12.55 3.69
N VAL A 168 -3.38 11.48 3.58
CA VAL A 168 -2.90 10.22 3.02
C VAL A 168 -2.52 10.38 1.54
N ASN A 169 -3.25 11.19 0.78
CA ASN A 169 -2.87 11.52 -0.59
C ASN A 169 -1.62 12.41 -0.69
N SER A 170 -1.22 13.07 0.39
CA SER A 170 0.00 13.90 0.42
C SER A 170 1.28 13.07 0.68
N LEU A 171 1.15 11.78 1.02
CA LEU A 171 2.28 10.88 1.29
C LEU A 171 2.87 10.30 0.00
#